data_bdc9bfd48f7d47bd14cf2c90fe8feb12
#
_entry.id   bdc9bfd48f7d47bd14cf2c90fe8feb12
#
_cell.length_a   1.000
_cell.length_b   1.000
_cell.length_c   1.000
_cell.angle_alpha   90.00
_cell.angle_beta   90.00
_cell.angle_gamma   90.00
#
_symmetry.space_group_name_H-M   'P 1'
#
loop_
_entity.id
_entity.type
_entity.pdbx_description
1 polymer ?
#
loop_
_entity_poly.entity_id
_entity_poly.type
_entity_poly.pdbx_seq_one_letter_code
_entity_poly.pdbx_strand_id
1 'polypeptide(L)'
;MKNVRRQIPKVSELAPLLRFTLPRFPTRKNRLAKALTIWDLRLIAKRRTPKGPFDYTDGSAESEVTLARARRSYLDLEFRPNILHNVKDVDTSCEILGEKFAMPFGIAPTGFTRMMHTEGEIAGARAAEKFGIPFSLSTLGTTTIEDVVKAAPSGVNWFQLYMWKDREASMKLVKRAQDAGVKHLMLTVDVPAAGARLRDARNGLTVPPRLTVKTLLDAAPRPEWWINFLTTPAITFASMSNWEGTVAELLDFMFDPTMTFDDLEWIRAQWDGKLSIKGIQTVEDAKIA
;
A
#
# COMPACT_ATOMS: atom_id res chain seq x y z
N MET A 1 44.22 -27.93 26.64
CA MET A 1 42.82 -27.43 26.78
C MET A 1 42.31 -27.89 28.14
N LYS A 2 41.91 -26.96 29.03
CA LYS A 2 41.29 -27.31 30.31
C LYS A 2 39.90 -27.89 30.04
N ASN A 3 39.68 -29.15 30.42
CA ASN A 3 38.36 -29.76 30.29
C ASN A 3 37.34 -29.01 31.15
N VAL A 4 36.32 -28.42 30.50
CA VAL A 4 35.21 -27.77 31.17
C VAL A 4 34.41 -28.84 31.91
N ARG A 5 34.46 -28.87 33.25
CA ARG A 5 33.63 -29.77 34.05
C ARG A 5 32.16 -29.32 33.95
N ARG A 6 31.31 -30.21 33.50
CA ARG A 6 29.84 -30.00 33.53
C ARG A 6 29.37 -30.08 34.96
N GLN A 7 28.56 -29.11 35.37
CA GLN A 7 27.92 -29.07 36.69
C GLN A 7 26.41 -29.05 36.53
N ILE A 8 25.70 -29.68 37.44
CA ILE A 8 24.24 -29.54 37.50
C ILE A 8 23.96 -28.18 38.14
N PRO A 9 23.22 -27.27 37.44
CA PRO A 9 22.96 -25.94 37.95
C PRO A 9 22.07 -26.03 39.22
N LYS A 10 22.37 -25.23 40.22
CA LYS A 10 21.53 -25.10 41.41
C LYS A 10 20.28 -24.27 41.09
N VAL A 11 19.16 -24.58 41.75
CA VAL A 11 17.90 -23.86 41.59
C VAL A 11 18.07 -22.35 41.86
N SER A 12 18.91 -21.99 42.84
CA SER A 12 19.26 -20.59 43.13
C SER A 12 19.97 -19.85 41.99
N GLU A 13 20.68 -20.58 41.13
CA GLU A 13 21.36 -20.02 39.94
C GLU A 13 20.39 -19.88 38.75
N LEU A 14 19.37 -20.76 38.69
CA LEU A 14 18.35 -20.73 37.65
C LEU A 14 17.21 -19.75 37.94
N ALA A 15 16.84 -19.56 39.21
CA ALA A 15 15.72 -18.70 39.62
C ALA A 15 15.79 -17.26 39.06
N PRO A 16 16.96 -16.57 39.05
CA PRO A 16 17.07 -15.24 38.48
C PRO A 16 16.90 -15.21 36.96
N LEU A 17 17.11 -16.35 36.27
CA LEU A 17 16.98 -16.50 34.83
C LEU A 17 15.53 -16.76 34.40
N LEU A 18 14.71 -17.25 35.33
CA LEU A 18 13.29 -17.58 35.08
C LEU A 18 12.43 -16.33 35.23
N ARG A 19 12.10 -15.70 34.11
CA ARG A 19 11.15 -14.57 34.03
C ARG A 19 9.79 -15.09 33.60
N PHE A 20 8.89 -15.32 34.56
CA PHE A 20 7.49 -15.66 34.27
C PHE A 20 6.72 -14.40 33.93
N THR A 21 6.35 -14.24 32.69
CA THR A 21 5.40 -13.20 32.24
C THR A 21 4.04 -13.83 32.06
N LEU A 22 3.02 -13.26 32.70
CA LEU A 22 1.64 -13.70 32.47
C LEU A 22 1.28 -13.55 30.97
N PRO A 23 0.58 -14.54 30.37
CA PRO A 23 0.15 -14.46 29.00
C PRO A 23 -0.78 -13.25 28.83
N ARG A 24 -0.43 -12.35 27.92
CA ARG A 24 -1.27 -11.20 27.58
C ARG A 24 -2.41 -11.66 26.70
N PHE A 25 -3.63 -11.18 26.96
CA PHE A 25 -4.77 -11.42 26.07
C PHE A 25 -4.42 -11.03 24.62
N PRO A 26 -4.91 -11.78 23.62
CA PRO A 26 -4.59 -11.57 22.20
C PRO A 26 -5.36 -10.37 21.60
N THR A 27 -5.32 -9.21 22.26
CA THR A 27 -5.91 -7.98 21.74
C THR A 27 -5.16 -7.51 20.49
N ARG A 28 -5.81 -6.67 19.64
CA ARG A 28 -5.18 -6.04 18.48
C ARG A 28 -3.87 -5.33 18.86
N LYS A 29 -3.90 -4.51 19.92
CA LYS A 29 -2.73 -3.79 20.43
C LYS A 29 -1.58 -4.73 20.77
N ASN A 30 -1.87 -5.83 21.50
CA ASN A 30 -0.83 -6.78 21.91
C ASN A 30 -0.27 -7.60 20.73
N ARG A 31 -1.07 -7.85 19.69
CA ARG A 31 -0.59 -8.51 18.45
C ARG A 31 0.34 -7.58 17.66
N LEU A 32 -0.06 -6.33 17.46
CA LEU A 32 0.75 -5.34 16.74
C LEU A 32 2.05 -5.01 17.48
N ALA A 33 2.03 -4.95 18.82
CA ALA A 33 3.23 -4.74 19.63
C ALA A 33 4.27 -5.87 19.54
N LYS A 34 3.90 -7.04 19.01
CA LYS A 34 4.82 -8.16 18.75
C LYS A 34 5.43 -8.13 17.35
N ALA A 35 4.90 -7.30 16.46
CA ALA A 35 5.44 -7.15 15.12
C ALA A 35 6.71 -6.29 15.18
N LEU A 36 7.84 -6.85 14.79
CA LEU A 36 9.13 -6.17 14.72
C LEU A 36 9.43 -5.66 13.31
N THR A 37 8.76 -6.24 12.30
CA THR A 37 8.98 -5.94 10.90
C THR A 37 7.64 -5.82 10.16
N ILE A 38 7.66 -5.23 8.96
CA ILE A 38 6.51 -5.22 8.04
C ILE A 38 6.13 -6.66 7.64
N TRP A 39 7.10 -7.57 7.59
CA TRP A 39 6.83 -8.98 7.32
C TRP A 39 5.98 -9.64 8.41
N ASP A 40 6.21 -9.30 9.67
CA ASP A 40 5.36 -9.77 10.77
C ASP A 40 3.93 -9.24 10.64
N LEU A 41 3.77 -7.97 10.21
CA LEU A 41 2.45 -7.39 9.93
C LEU A 41 1.75 -8.14 8.79
N ARG A 42 2.47 -8.52 7.72
CA ARG A 42 1.93 -9.35 6.64
C ARG A 42 1.42 -10.70 7.16
N LEU A 43 2.17 -11.36 8.04
CA LEU A 43 1.74 -12.64 8.65
C LEU A 43 0.51 -12.46 9.54
N ILE A 44 0.42 -11.37 10.29
CA ILE A 44 -0.77 -11.01 11.06
C ILE A 44 -1.96 -10.79 10.12
N ALA A 45 -1.80 -10.00 9.06
CA ALA A 45 -2.83 -9.73 8.06
C ALA A 45 -3.33 -11.03 7.42
N LYS A 46 -2.43 -11.93 7.01
CA LYS A 46 -2.77 -13.25 6.42
C LYS A 46 -3.69 -14.08 7.30
N ARG A 47 -3.51 -14.02 8.63
CA ARG A 47 -4.35 -14.77 9.58
C ARG A 47 -5.70 -14.09 9.84
N ARG A 48 -5.78 -12.77 9.66
CA ARG A 48 -6.92 -11.94 10.07
C ARG A 48 -7.86 -11.59 8.91
N THR A 49 -7.38 -11.67 7.69
CA THR A 49 -8.12 -11.31 6.48
C THR A 49 -8.49 -12.56 5.71
N PRO A 50 -9.70 -12.66 5.13
CA PRO A 50 -10.07 -13.75 4.25
C PRO A 50 -9.11 -13.88 3.07
N LYS A 51 -9.05 -15.08 2.49
CA LYS A 51 -8.06 -15.42 1.46
C LYS A 51 -8.17 -14.51 0.21
N GLY A 52 -9.39 -14.23 -0.26
CA GLY A 52 -9.58 -13.37 -1.43
C GLY A 52 -9.00 -11.97 -1.26
N PRO A 53 -9.45 -11.18 -0.27
CA PRO A 53 -8.88 -9.87 0.04
C PRO A 53 -7.37 -9.90 0.31
N PHE A 54 -6.88 -10.91 1.04
CA PHE A 54 -5.45 -11.02 1.31
C PHE A 54 -4.65 -11.27 0.03
N ASP A 55 -5.07 -12.23 -0.81
CA ASP A 55 -4.39 -12.58 -2.05
C ASP A 55 -4.42 -11.43 -3.07
N TYR A 56 -5.48 -10.61 -3.07
CA TYR A 56 -5.54 -9.40 -3.89
C TYR A 56 -4.41 -8.44 -3.55
N THR A 57 -4.19 -8.19 -2.26
CA THR A 57 -3.15 -7.24 -1.82
C THR A 57 -1.74 -7.83 -1.90
N ASP A 58 -1.58 -9.11 -1.57
CA ASP A 58 -0.29 -9.80 -1.46
C ASP A 58 0.22 -10.37 -2.81
N GLY A 59 -0.70 -10.64 -3.74
CA GLY A 59 -0.42 -11.28 -5.00
C GLY A 59 -0.06 -10.29 -6.11
N SER A 60 0.32 -10.88 -7.26
CA SER A 60 0.69 -10.17 -8.48
C SER A 60 0.14 -10.88 -9.71
N ALA A 61 0.49 -10.42 -10.90
CA ALA A 61 0.08 -11.02 -12.15
C ALA A 61 0.85 -12.33 -12.45
N GLU A 62 0.23 -13.20 -13.24
CA GLU A 62 0.78 -14.45 -13.76
C GLU A 62 1.40 -15.33 -12.67
N SER A 63 2.61 -15.83 -12.88
CA SER A 63 3.40 -16.64 -11.94
C SER A 63 4.15 -15.80 -10.89
N GLU A 64 3.92 -14.48 -10.82
CA GLU A 64 4.50 -13.57 -9.82
C GLU A 64 6.04 -13.45 -9.86
N VAL A 65 6.66 -13.76 -10.98
CA VAL A 65 8.13 -13.69 -11.15
C VAL A 65 8.63 -12.27 -10.92
N THR A 66 7.95 -11.26 -11.46
CA THR A 66 8.33 -9.85 -11.30
C THR A 66 8.21 -9.39 -9.84
N LEU A 67 7.18 -9.83 -9.11
CA LEU A 67 7.05 -9.56 -7.68
C LEU A 67 8.22 -10.13 -6.88
N ALA A 68 8.61 -11.37 -7.15
CA ALA A 68 9.75 -12.01 -6.50
C ALA A 68 11.07 -11.30 -6.84
N ARG A 69 11.26 -10.91 -8.11
CA ARG A 69 12.44 -10.18 -8.59
C ARG A 69 12.53 -8.79 -7.96
N ALA A 70 11.43 -8.05 -7.92
CA ALA A 70 11.38 -6.72 -7.29
C ALA A 70 11.76 -6.77 -5.80
N ARG A 71 11.34 -7.80 -5.07
CA ARG A 71 11.77 -8.00 -3.68
C ARG A 71 13.25 -8.33 -3.58
N ARG A 72 13.76 -9.18 -4.49
CA ARG A 72 15.16 -9.58 -4.51
C ARG A 72 16.08 -8.40 -4.80
N SER A 73 15.72 -7.49 -5.69
CA SER A 73 16.55 -6.33 -6.04
C SER A 73 16.90 -5.45 -4.84
N TYR A 74 16.05 -5.39 -3.80
CA TYR A 74 16.40 -4.72 -2.55
C TYR A 74 17.43 -5.49 -1.72
N LEU A 75 17.47 -6.83 -1.82
CA LEU A 75 18.46 -7.65 -1.12
C LEU A 75 19.83 -7.62 -1.80
N ASP A 76 19.87 -7.21 -3.07
CA ASP A 76 21.11 -7.05 -3.84
C ASP A 76 21.80 -5.69 -3.56
N LEU A 77 21.16 -4.82 -2.76
CA LEU A 77 21.73 -3.54 -2.32
C LEU A 77 22.51 -3.72 -1.02
N GLU A 78 23.74 -3.23 -0.98
CA GLU A 78 24.59 -3.29 0.18
C GLU A 78 24.99 -1.89 0.64
N PHE A 79 25.13 -1.72 1.96
CA PHE A 79 25.68 -0.50 2.53
C PHE A 79 27.21 -0.55 2.45
N ARG A 80 27.83 0.56 2.04
CA ARG A 80 29.28 0.77 2.17
C ARG A 80 29.54 1.55 3.45
N PRO A 81 29.85 0.87 4.58
CA PRO A 81 29.99 1.54 5.87
C PRO A 81 31.28 2.35 5.93
N ASN A 82 31.18 3.50 6.59
CA ASN A 82 32.34 4.28 7.03
C ASN A 82 32.41 4.17 8.57
N ILE A 83 33.64 4.08 9.09
CA ILE A 83 33.89 3.97 10.54
C ILE A 83 34.39 5.30 11.12
N LEU A 84 34.28 5.44 12.43
CA LEU A 84 34.79 6.60 13.19
C LEU A 84 34.17 7.95 12.82
N HIS A 85 32.95 7.94 12.29
CA HIS A 85 32.14 9.14 12.12
C HIS A 85 31.24 9.34 13.34
N ASN A 86 31.08 10.62 13.73
CA ASN A 86 30.11 10.94 14.77
C ASN A 86 28.68 10.76 14.21
N VAL A 87 27.97 9.77 14.71
CA VAL A 87 26.60 9.43 14.33
C VAL A 87 25.61 9.65 15.48
N LYS A 88 25.94 10.54 16.42
CA LYS A 88 25.08 10.85 17.57
C LYS A 88 23.73 11.38 17.11
N ASP A 89 23.74 12.27 16.12
CA ASP A 89 22.54 12.86 15.55
C ASP A 89 22.44 12.45 14.08
N VAL A 90 21.41 11.66 13.75
CA VAL A 90 21.17 11.17 12.38
C VAL A 90 20.00 11.94 11.78
N ASP A 91 20.27 12.70 10.71
CA ASP A 91 19.23 13.34 9.91
C ASP A 91 18.85 12.43 8.72
N THR A 92 17.59 11.99 8.70
CA THR A 92 17.00 11.20 7.60
C THR A 92 16.14 12.03 6.67
N SER A 93 16.07 13.36 6.90
CA SER A 93 15.25 14.25 6.08
C SER A 93 15.77 14.33 4.64
N CYS A 94 14.85 14.55 3.72
CA CYS A 94 15.16 14.74 2.30
C CYS A 94 14.23 15.77 1.69
N GLU A 95 14.59 16.27 0.54
CA GLU A 95 13.72 17.08 -0.30
C GLU A 95 13.30 16.29 -1.54
N ILE A 96 11.99 16.22 -1.80
CA ILE A 96 11.43 15.59 -2.98
C ILE A 96 10.51 16.61 -3.65
N LEU A 97 10.80 16.94 -4.90
CA LEU A 97 10.05 17.92 -5.70
C LEU A 97 9.84 19.27 -4.99
N GLY A 98 10.85 19.74 -4.25
CA GLY A 98 10.82 21.01 -3.52
C GLY A 98 10.00 20.98 -2.22
N GLU A 99 9.61 19.80 -1.74
CA GLU A 99 8.97 19.60 -0.44
C GLU A 99 9.87 18.79 0.50
N LYS A 100 9.97 19.24 1.75
CA LYS A 100 10.81 18.60 2.77
C LYS A 100 10.05 17.50 3.50
N PHE A 101 10.68 16.33 3.58
CA PHE A 101 10.14 15.15 4.28
C PHE A 101 11.11 14.66 5.36
N ALA A 102 10.55 14.02 6.39
CA ALA A 102 11.35 13.47 7.50
C ALA A 102 12.17 12.24 7.09
N MET A 103 11.75 11.52 6.03
CA MET A 103 12.37 10.29 5.56
C MET A 103 12.23 10.14 4.03
N PRO A 104 13.20 9.49 3.33
CA PRO A 104 13.23 9.40 1.87
C PRO A 104 12.29 8.30 1.31
N PHE A 105 11.08 8.18 1.83
CA PHE A 105 10.04 7.29 1.32
C PHE A 105 8.65 7.82 1.63
N GLY A 106 7.63 7.25 0.96
CA GLY A 106 6.23 7.59 1.16
C GLY A 106 5.34 6.36 1.09
N ILE A 107 4.05 6.54 1.35
CA ILE A 107 3.06 5.49 1.19
C ILE A 107 2.59 5.50 -0.27
N ALA A 108 2.90 4.40 -0.98
CA ALA A 108 2.56 4.22 -2.38
C ALA A 108 1.04 4.13 -2.60
N PRO A 109 0.54 4.48 -3.80
CA PRO A 109 -0.87 4.37 -4.13
C PRO A 109 -1.28 2.89 -4.19
N THR A 110 -2.29 2.54 -3.39
CA THR A 110 -2.84 1.18 -3.33
C THR A 110 -4.36 1.27 -3.42
N GLY A 111 -4.93 0.52 -4.37
CA GLY A 111 -6.39 0.42 -4.51
C GLY A 111 -7.00 -0.48 -3.44
N PHE A 112 -8.30 -0.29 -3.18
CA PHE A 112 -9.10 -1.15 -2.30
C PHE A 112 -8.58 -1.33 -0.86
N THR A 113 -7.92 -0.35 -0.29
CA THR A 113 -7.31 -0.51 1.04
C THR A 113 -8.34 -0.79 2.14
N ARG A 114 -9.59 -0.29 2.00
CA ARG A 114 -10.68 -0.61 2.94
C ARG A 114 -11.09 -2.09 2.92
N MET A 115 -10.78 -2.81 1.86
CA MET A 115 -10.99 -4.27 1.82
C MET A 115 -10.09 -5.01 2.83
N MET A 116 -8.93 -4.45 3.15
CA MET A 116 -8.02 -5.00 4.16
C MET A 116 -8.37 -4.50 5.57
N HIS A 117 -8.69 -3.22 5.69
CA HIS A 117 -9.05 -2.57 6.96
C HIS A 117 -9.98 -1.38 6.71
N THR A 118 -11.01 -1.23 7.52
CA THR A 118 -12.08 -0.24 7.34
C THR A 118 -11.62 1.22 7.30
N GLU A 119 -10.54 1.56 8.00
CA GLU A 119 -9.97 2.91 7.96
C GLU A 119 -9.16 3.18 6.69
N GLY A 120 -8.75 2.12 5.94
CA GLY A 120 -8.16 2.20 4.62
C GLY A 120 -7.20 3.37 4.38
N GLU A 121 -7.50 4.14 3.35
CA GLU A 121 -6.69 5.29 2.91
C GLU A 121 -6.58 6.38 3.97
N ILE A 122 -7.63 6.59 4.79
CA ILE A 122 -7.62 7.58 5.88
C ILE A 122 -6.54 7.25 6.91
N ALA A 123 -6.42 5.98 7.30
CA ALA A 123 -5.37 5.56 8.23
C ALA A 123 -3.98 5.76 7.63
N GLY A 124 -3.82 5.50 6.33
CA GLY A 124 -2.58 5.73 5.59
C GLY A 124 -2.19 7.21 5.58
N ALA A 125 -3.11 8.09 5.22
CA ALA A 125 -2.89 9.53 5.17
C ALA A 125 -2.53 10.13 6.55
N ARG A 126 -3.26 9.75 7.60
CA ARG A 126 -2.95 10.18 8.98
C ARG A 126 -1.59 9.68 9.47
N ALA A 127 -1.22 8.45 9.11
CA ALA A 127 0.09 7.92 9.45
C ALA A 127 1.20 8.68 8.71
N ALA A 128 1.01 8.96 7.43
CA ALA A 128 1.96 9.72 6.63
C ALA A 128 2.14 11.15 7.18
N GLU A 129 1.06 11.86 7.48
CA GLU A 129 1.10 13.17 8.14
C GLU A 129 1.87 13.12 9.45
N LYS A 130 1.55 12.16 10.31
CA LYS A 130 2.20 12.00 11.62
C LYS A 130 3.71 11.79 11.52
N PHE A 131 4.17 11.09 10.50
CA PHE A 131 5.58 10.77 10.32
C PHE A 131 6.30 11.69 9.32
N GLY A 132 5.62 12.73 8.81
CA GLY A 132 6.20 13.71 7.90
C GLY A 132 6.66 13.09 6.56
N ILE A 133 5.89 12.15 6.02
CA ILE A 133 6.13 11.48 4.73
C ILE A 133 4.94 11.68 3.80
N PRO A 134 5.10 11.58 2.47
CA PRO A 134 3.98 11.73 1.55
C PRO A 134 3.06 10.50 1.56
N PHE A 135 1.77 10.73 1.34
CA PHE A 135 0.76 9.71 1.09
C PHE A 135 0.23 9.85 -0.34
N SER A 136 0.17 8.75 -1.09
CA SER A 136 -0.39 8.75 -2.45
C SER A 136 -1.75 8.05 -2.47
N LEU A 137 -2.80 8.78 -2.80
CA LEU A 137 -4.14 8.22 -3.01
C LEU A 137 -4.23 7.62 -4.42
N SER A 138 -4.69 6.37 -4.52
CA SER A 138 -4.91 5.71 -5.81
C SER A 138 -6.22 6.15 -6.47
N THR A 139 -6.25 6.19 -7.81
CA THR A 139 -7.51 6.27 -8.59
C THR A 139 -8.49 5.15 -8.20
N LEU A 140 -7.98 3.98 -7.83
CA LEU A 140 -8.77 2.85 -7.35
C LEU A 140 -8.96 2.87 -5.82
N GLY A 141 -8.80 4.03 -5.20
CA GLY A 141 -9.06 4.24 -3.79
C GLY A 141 -10.53 4.04 -3.43
N THR A 142 -10.78 3.61 -2.21
CA THR A 142 -12.13 3.40 -1.65
C THR A 142 -12.60 4.58 -0.80
N THR A 143 -11.78 5.61 -0.70
CA THR A 143 -12.06 6.87 -0.01
C THR A 143 -11.91 8.02 -0.99
N THR A 144 -12.78 9.05 -0.88
CA THR A 144 -12.71 10.21 -1.77
C THR A 144 -11.46 11.05 -1.54
N ILE A 145 -11.05 11.80 -2.55
CA ILE A 145 -9.89 12.70 -2.46
C ILE A 145 -10.11 13.71 -1.33
N GLU A 146 -11.32 14.25 -1.26
CA GLU A 146 -11.74 15.26 -0.30
C GLU A 146 -11.68 14.72 1.14
N ASP A 147 -12.14 13.49 1.36
CA ASP A 147 -12.10 12.85 2.69
C ASP A 147 -10.68 12.55 3.15
N VAL A 148 -9.80 12.15 2.22
CA VAL A 148 -8.37 11.92 2.52
C VAL A 148 -7.69 13.22 2.93
N VAL A 149 -7.88 14.29 2.17
CA VAL A 149 -7.30 15.61 2.48
C VAL A 149 -7.86 16.14 3.80
N LYS A 150 -9.18 16.00 4.04
CA LYS A 150 -9.81 16.38 5.31
C LYS A 150 -9.27 15.57 6.50
N ALA A 151 -8.93 14.31 6.31
CA ALA A 151 -8.42 13.44 7.36
C ALA A 151 -6.97 13.73 7.76
N ALA A 152 -6.18 14.28 6.84
CA ALA A 152 -4.76 14.65 7.01
C ALA A 152 -4.50 16.05 6.41
N PRO A 153 -5.03 17.12 7.01
CA PRO A 153 -5.03 18.47 6.42
C PRO A 153 -3.64 19.12 6.39
N SER A 154 -2.72 18.70 7.26
CA SER A 154 -1.33 19.15 7.28
C SER A 154 -0.40 18.18 6.55
N GLY A 155 -0.93 17.06 6.08
CA GLY A 155 -0.18 16.02 5.35
C GLY A 155 0.05 16.40 3.89
N VAL A 156 1.12 15.86 3.32
CA VAL A 156 1.40 15.98 1.88
C VAL A 156 0.70 14.82 1.17
N ASN A 157 -0.48 15.11 0.63
CA ASN A 157 -1.29 14.14 -0.08
C ASN A 157 -1.08 14.29 -1.59
N TRP A 158 -0.67 13.20 -2.24
CA TRP A 158 -0.52 13.07 -3.69
C TRP A 158 -1.71 12.33 -4.26
N PHE A 159 -2.06 12.59 -5.51
CA PHE A 159 -3.09 11.83 -6.21
C PHE A 159 -2.46 11.06 -7.37
N GLN A 160 -2.67 9.73 -7.40
CA GLN A 160 -2.23 8.88 -8.49
C GLN A 160 -3.37 8.70 -9.49
N LEU A 161 -3.09 9.02 -10.74
CA LEU A 161 -4.00 8.91 -11.87
C LEU A 161 -3.62 7.73 -12.76
N TYR A 162 -4.60 6.86 -13.04
CA TYR A 162 -4.61 6.08 -14.26
C TYR A 162 -5.42 6.86 -15.30
N MET A 163 -4.88 7.02 -16.51
CA MET A 163 -5.63 7.61 -17.61
C MET A 163 -6.69 6.64 -18.08
N TRP A 164 -7.93 7.11 -18.14
CA TRP A 164 -9.06 6.33 -18.63
C TRP A 164 -9.26 6.57 -20.13
N LYS A 165 -9.92 5.61 -20.82
CA LYS A 165 -10.40 5.79 -22.19
C LYS A 165 -11.30 7.03 -22.30
N ASP A 166 -12.16 7.25 -21.30
CA ASP A 166 -12.86 8.51 -21.11
C ASP A 166 -11.92 9.54 -20.47
N ARG A 167 -11.21 10.27 -21.34
CA ARG A 167 -10.24 11.29 -20.94
C ARG A 167 -10.88 12.47 -20.22
N GLU A 168 -12.14 12.82 -20.56
CA GLU A 168 -12.87 13.88 -19.87
C GLU A 168 -13.18 13.49 -18.42
N ALA A 169 -13.60 12.24 -18.19
CA ALA A 169 -13.80 11.73 -16.85
C ALA A 169 -12.49 11.73 -16.03
N SER A 170 -11.35 11.40 -16.66
CA SER A 170 -10.03 11.50 -16.03
C SER A 170 -9.71 12.94 -15.62
N MET A 171 -9.99 13.92 -16.51
CA MET A 171 -9.75 15.34 -16.19
C MET A 171 -10.68 15.88 -15.10
N LYS A 172 -11.91 15.38 -15.00
CA LYS A 172 -12.79 15.70 -13.86
C LYS A 172 -12.19 15.24 -12.53
N LEU A 173 -11.51 14.08 -12.50
CA LEU A 173 -10.78 13.62 -11.30
C LEU A 173 -9.57 14.51 -11.00
N VAL A 174 -8.81 14.89 -12.02
CA VAL A 174 -7.68 15.82 -11.88
C VAL A 174 -8.15 17.15 -11.31
N LYS A 175 -9.23 17.70 -11.85
CA LYS A 175 -9.84 18.93 -11.35
C LYS A 175 -10.30 18.80 -9.89
N ARG A 176 -10.96 17.69 -9.52
CA ARG A 176 -11.35 17.43 -8.12
C ARG A 176 -10.14 17.37 -7.19
N ALA A 177 -9.03 16.73 -7.63
CA ALA A 177 -7.80 16.69 -6.85
C ALA A 177 -7.22 18.09 -6.62
N GLN A 178 -7.23 18.93 -7.66
CA GLN A 178 -6.78 20.32 -7.58
C GLN A 178 -7.66 21.15 -6.65
N ASP A 179 -8.99 21.05 -6.79
CA ASP A 179 -9.96 21.75 -5.95
C ASP A 179 -9.89 21.31 -4.48
N ALA A 180 -9.55 20.06 -4.21
CA ALA A 180 -9.30 19.56 -2.88
C ALA A 180 -7.95 20.00 -2.29
N GLY A 181 -7.10 20.70 -3.05
CA GLY A 181 -5.80 21.20 -2.59
C GLY A 181 -4.65 20.24 -2.74
N VAL A 182 -4.80 19.15 -3.50
CA VAL A 182 -3.69 18.26 -3.86
C VAL A 182 -2.73 19.01 -4.78
N LYS A 183 -1.44 18.97 -4.47
CA LYS A 183 -0.40 19.72 -5.22
C LYS A 183 0.46 18.84 -6.11
N HIS A 184 0.34 17.51 -6.00
CA HIS A 184 1.16 16.56 -6.72
C HIS A 184 0.29 15.51 -7.39
N LEU A 185 0.35 15.44 -8.70
CA LEU A 185 -0.26 14.42 -9.55
C LEU A 185 0.81 13.38 -9.94
N MET A 186 0.50 12.11 -9.73
CA MET A 186 1.34 10.98 -10.14
C MET A 186 0.64 10.21 -11.26
N LEU A 187 1.06 10.41 -12.50
CA LEU A 187 0.52 9.70 -13.66
C LEU A 187 1.14 8.31 -13.76
N THR A 188 0.32 7.28 -13.81
CA THR A 188 0.77 5.90 -13.98
C THR A 188 0.66 5.46 -15.43
N VAL A 189 1.77 5.00 -16.02
CA VAL A 189 1.91 4.70 -17.47
C VAL A 189 2.29 3.24 -17.77
N ASP A 190 2.46 2.40 -16.76
CA ASP A 190 2.94 1.02 -16.88
C ASP A 190 1.82 -0.03 -16.97
N VAL A 191 0.56 0.39 -17.17
CA VAL A 191 -0.60 -0.53 -17.18
C VAL A 191 -1.51 -0.23 -18.38
N PRO A 192 -1.09 -0.55 -19.61
CA PRO A 192 -1.96 -0.38 -20.80
C PRO A 192 -3.09 -1.42 -20.86
N ALA A 193 -2.96 -2.54 -20.13
CA ALA A 193 -3.94 -3.61 -20.03
C ALA A 193 -3.91 -4.24 -18.64
N ALA A 194 -4.99 -4.89 -18.23
CA ALA A 194 -5.07 -5.59 -16.96
C ALA A 194 -4.12 -6.78 -16.92
N GLY A 195 -3.31 -6.90 -15.87
CA GLY A 195 -2.51 -8.08 -15.63
C GLY A 195 -3.37 -9.29 -15.20
N ALA A 196 -3.05 -10.49 -15.70
CA ALA A 196 -3.75 -11.72 -15.35
C ALA A 196 -3.46 -12.13 -13.89
N ARG A 197 -4.31 -11.71 -12.97
CA ARG A 197 -4.18 -11.96 -11.53
C ARG A 197 -4.77 -13.32 -11.17
N LEU A 198 -3.96 -14.37 -11.34
CA LEU A 198 -4.42 -15.76 -11.21
C LEU A 198 -4.92 -16.13 -9.81
N ARG A 199 -4.40 -15.49 -8.75
CA ARG A 199 -4.93 -15.71 -7.40
C ARG A 199 -6.35 -15.18 -7.27
N ASP A 200 -6.64 -14.00 -7.81
CA ASP A 200 -7.95 -13.36 -7.75
C ASP A 200 -8.98 -14.17 -8.53
N ALA A 201 -8.61 -14.65 -9.73
CA ALA A 201 -9.45 -15.55 -10.53
C ALA A 201 -9.78 -16.86 -9.78
N ARG A 202 -8.79 -17.51 -9.15
CA ARG A 202 -9.00 -18.73 -8.34
C ARG A 202 -9.85 -18.51 -7.10
N ASN A 203 -9.80 -17.30 -6.53
CA ASN A 203 -10.61 -16.91 -5.38
C ASN A 203 -12.01 -16.45 -5.78
N GLY A 204 -12.27 -16.19 -7.08
CA GLY A 204 -13.54 -15.66 -7.57
C GLY A 204 -13.80 -14.23 -7.05
N LEU A 205 -12.76 -13.41 -6.95
CA LEU A 205 -12.87 -12.05 -6.45
C LEU A 205 -13.56 -11.16 -7.47
N THR A 206 -14.69 -10.56 -7.08
CA THR A 206 -15.48 -9.61 -7.87
C THR A 206 -15.72 -8.32 -7.10
N VAL A 207 -16.14 -7.27 -7.79
CA VAL A 207 -16.58 -6.01 -7.19
C VAL A 207 -18.00 -5.71 -7.72
N PRO A 208 -19.00 -5.63 -6.84
CA PRO A 208 -18.95 -5.96 -5.42
C PRO A 208 -18.64 -7.45 -5.14
N PRO A 209 -18.13 -7.79 -3.94
CA PRO A 209 -17.80 -9.17 -3.59
C PRO A 209 -19.02 -10.08 -3.62
N ARG A 210 -18.91 -11.23 -4.30
CA ARG A 210 -19.96 -12.27 -4.27
C ARG A 210 -19.74 -13.19 -3.07
N LEU A 211 -20.78 -13.31 -2.24
CA LEU A 211 -20.76 -14.19 -1.08
C LEU A 211 -21.17 -15.61 -1.51
N THR A 212 -20.20 -16.49 -1.60
CA THR A 212 -20.40 -17.93 -1.83
C THR A 212 -20.23 -18.70 -0.52
N VAL A 213 -20.69 -19.95 -0.46
CA VAL A 213 -20.44 -20.84 0.70
C VAL A 213 -18.95 -20.91 1.02
N LYS A 214 -18.10 -20.99 -0.01
CA LYS A 214 -16.64 -21.00 0.14
C LYS A 214 -16.10 -19.72 0.81
N THR A 215 -16.57 -18.55 0.36
CA THR A 215 -16.15 -17.26 0.92
C THR A 215 -16.67 -17.05 2.34
N LEU A 216 -17.89 -17.53 2.65
CA LEU A 216 -18.45 -17.49 4.00
C LEU A 216 -17.66 -18.38 4.97
N LEU A 217 -17.34 -19.62 4.57
CA LEU A 217 -16.51 -20.52 5.39
C LEU A 217 -15.09 -19.97 5.61
N ASP A 218 -14.52 -19.33 4.61
CA ASP A 218 -13.20 -18.69 4.76
C ASP A 218 -13.26 -17.45 5.66
N ALA A 219 -14.33 -16.67 5.62
CA ALA A 219 -14.51 -15.48 6.46
C ALA A 219 -14.90 -15.81 7.90
N ALA A 220 -15.67 -16.88 8.15
CA ALA A 220 -16.23 -17.23 9.46
C ALA A 220 -15.20 -17.20 10.62
N PRO A 221 -13.98 -17.76 10.50
CA PRO A 221 -12.98 -17.72 11.56
C PRO A 221 -12.29 -16.36 11.72
N ARG A 222 -12.72 -15.32 11.00
CA ARG A 222 -12.13 -13.98 10.97
C ARG A 222 -13.10 -12.87 11.38
N PRO A 223 -13.70 -12.95 12.61
CA PRO A 223 -14.81 -12.08 13.02
C PRO A 223 -14.41 -10.59 13.02
N GLU A 224 -13.16 -10.27 13.37
CA GLU A 224 -12.68 -8.88 13.37
C GLU A 224 -12.72 -8.27 11.95
N TRP A 225 -12.51 -9.07 10.91
CA TRP A 225 -12.58 -8.59 9.52
C TRP A 225 -14.03 -8.40 9.06
N TRP A 226 -14.88 -9.43 9.16
CA TRP A 226 -16.22 -9.35 8.60
C TRP A 226 -17.17 -8.48 9.40
N ILE A 227 -17.02 -8.36 10.74
CA ILE A 227 -17.77 -7.37 11.53
C ILE A 227 -17.47 -5.97 11.01
N ASN A 228 -16.20 -5.62 10.88
CA ASN A 228 -15.80 -4.32 10.34
C ASN A 228 -16.32 -4.10 8.91
N PHE A 229 -16.23 -5.11 8.06
CA PHE A 229 -16.71 -5.05 6.67
C PHE A 229 -18.23 -4.81 6.60
N LEU A 230 -19.01 -5.51 7.39
CA LEU A 230 -20.49 -5.44 7.36
C LEU A 230 -21.06 -4.23 8.12
N THR A 231 -20.32 -3.65 9.06
CA THR A 231 -20.78 -2.51 9.87
C THR A 231 -20.30 -1.16 9.35
N THR A 232 -19.61 -1.11 8.23
CA THR A 232 -19.15 0.12 7.56
C THR A 232 -19.80 0.27 6.19
N PRO A 233 -19.82 1.48 5.60
CA PRO A 233 -20.38 1.70 4.27
C PRO A 233 -19.77 0.72 3.24
N ALA A 234 -20.60 0.25 2.31
CA ALA A 234 -20.17 -0.65 1.25
C ALA A 234 -18.91 -0.14 0.54
N ILE A 235 -18.00 -1.06 0.21
CA ILE A 235 -16.80 -0.71 -0.52
C ILE A 235 -17.16 -0.47 -1.98
N THR A 236 -16.94 0.75 -2.41
CA THR A 236 -17.06 1.20 -3.81
C THR A 236 -15.78 1.93 -4.21
N PHE A 237 -15.52 2.04 -5.50
CA PHE A 237 -14.48 2.95 -5.98
C PHE A 237 -14.94 4.39 -5.78
N ALA A 238 -14.20 5.17 -5.02
CA ALA A 238 -14.56 6.57 -4.77
C ALA A 238 -14.49 7.45 -6.03
N SER A 239 -13.72 7.02 -7.02
CA SER A 239 -13.57 7.69 -8.32
C SER A 239 -14.63 7.28 -9.34
N MET A 240 -15.35 6.16 -9.10
CA MET A 240 -16.32 5.59 -10.04
C MET A 240 -17.49 4.98 -9.28
N SER A 241 -18.71 5.38 -9.59
CA SER A 241 -19.94 4.81 -9.06
C SER A 241 -20.47 3.69 -9.98
N ASN A 242 -21.11 2.66 -9.38
CA ASN A 242 -21.91 1.65 -10.07
C ASN A 242 -21.16 0.68 -11.00
N TRP A 243 -19.94 0.24 -10.65
CA TRP A 243 -19.30 -0.86 -11.35
C TRP A 243 -19.74 -2.22 -10.79
N GLU A 244 -20.07 -3.17 -11.69
CA GLU A 244 -20.31 -4.60 -11.38
C GLU A 244 -19.45 -5.48 -12.29
N GLY A 245 -18.58 -6.31 -11.68
CA GLY A 245 -17.72 -7.22 -12.44
C GLY A 245 -16.44 -7.59 -11.70
N THR A 246 -15.52 -8.22 -12.40
CA THR A 246 -14.18 -8.49 -11.87
C THR A 246 -13.31 -7.22 -11.89
N VAL A 247 -12.27 -7.20 -11.04
CA VAL A 247 -11.28 -6.09 -11.07
C VAL A 247 -10.58 -6.04 -12.43
N ALA A 248 -10.31 -7.18 -13.06
CA ALA A 248 -9.67 -7.23 -14.37
C ALA A 248 -10.54 -6.57 -15.45
N GLU A 249 -11.84 -6.93 -15.50
CA GLU A 249 -12.79 -6.32 -16.44
C GLU A 249 -12.92 -4.81 -16.23
N LEU A 250 -12.89 -4.34 -14.98
CA LEU A 250 -12.87 -2.92 -14.68
C LEU A 250 -11.64 -2.23 -15.25
N LEU A 251 -10.46 -2.81 -15.04
CA LEU A 251 -9.21 -2.23 -15.52
C LEU A 251 -9.15 -2.19 -17.05
N ASP A 252 -9.60 -3.24 -17.73
CA ASP A 252 -9.69 -3.29 -19.19
C ASP A 252 -10.71 -2.28 -19.74
N PHE A 253 -11.79 -2.03 -19.01
CA PHE A 253 -12.76 -1.00 -19.39
C PHE A 253 -12.19 0.41 -19.23
N MET A 254 -11.48 0.65 -18.12
CA MET A 254 -10.99 1.99 -17.74
C MET A 254 -9.76 2.42 -18.53
N PHE A 255 -8.73 1.59 -18.59
CA PHE A 255 -7.40 2.01 -19.01
C PHE A 255 -7.33 2.33 -20.49
N ASP A 256 -6.65 3.43 -20.81
CA ASP A 256 -6.40 3.87 -22.17
C ASP A 256 -5.08 3.27 -22.69
N PRO A 257 -5.13 2.28 -23.59
CA PRO A 257 -3.92 1.70 -24.18
C PRO A 257 -3.30 2.57 -25.28
N THR A 258 -3.94 3.69 -25.64
CA THR A 258 -3.51 4.57 -26.74
C THR A 258 -2.67 5.76 -26.27
N MET A 259 -2.43 5.86 -24.95
CA MET A 259 -1.66 6.96 -24.38
C MET A 259 -0.20 6.93 -24.86
N THR A 260 0.33 8.10 -25.23
CA THR A 260 1.68 8.32 -25.70
C THR A 260 2.39 9.42 -24.91
N PHE A 261 3.66 9.69 -25.21
CA PHE A 261 4.39 10.81 -24.61
C PHE A 261 3.78 12.18 -24.91
N ASP A 262 3.11 12.35 -26.06
CA ASP A 262 2.44 13.60 -26.42
C ASP A 262 1.30 13.95 -25.42
N ASP A 263 0.69 12.94 -24.81
CA ASP A 263 -0.34 13.14 -23.81
C ASP A 263 0.19 13.78 -22.51
N LEU A 264 1.50 13.70 -22.26
CA LEU A 264 2.12 14.32 -21.08
C LEU A 264 2.02 15.83 -21.12
N GLU A 265 2.26 16.43 -22.28
CA GLU A 265 2.13 17.89 -22.48
C GLU A 265 0.67 18.32 -22.26
N TRP A 266 -0.26 17.54 -22.81
CA TRP A 266 -1.69 17.80 -22.65
C TRP A 266 -2.13 17.73 -21.16
N ILE A 267 -1.66 16.73 -20.41
CA ILE A 267 -1.95 16.61 -18.97
C ILE A 267 -1.27 17.74 -18.20
N ARG A 268 -0.01 18.05 -18.55
CA ARG A 268 0.75 19.15 -17.94
C ARG A 268 0.02 20.48 -18.04
N ALA A 269 -0.57 20.75 -19.22
CA ALA A 269 -1.32 21.99 -19.48
C ALA A 269 -2.59 22.13 -18.61
N GLN A 270 -3.10 21.03 -18.06
CA GLN A 270 -4.31 21.01 -17.24
C GLN A 270 -4.05 20.87 -15.73
N TRP A 271 -2.78 20.73 -15.35
CA TRP A 271 -2.38 20.55 -13.95
C TRP A 271 -1.35 21.60 -13.52
N ASP A 272 -1.73 22.49 -12.62
CA ASP A 272 -0.87 23.58 -12.16
C ASP A 272 0.19 23.13 -11.14
N GLY A 273 -0.03 22.01 -10.46
CA GLY A 273 0.86 21.46 -9.43
C GLY A 273 2.06 20.71 -9.99
N LYS A 274 2.71 19.93 -9.16
CA LYS A 274 3.82 19.06 -9.54
C LYS A 274 3.30 17.80 -10.20
N LEU A 275 3.96 17.37 -11.28
CA LEU A 275 3.64 16.15 -12.03
C LEU A 275 4.81 15.18 -11.96
N SER A 276 4.54 13.94 -11.62
CA SER A 276 5.49 12.83 -11.72
C SER A 276 4.91 11.68 -12.53
N ILE A 277 5.77 10.91 -13.16
CA ILE A 277 5.40 9.74 -13.95
C ILE A 277 5.83 8.48 -13.19
N LYS A 278 4.87 7.60 -12.95
CA LYS A 278 5.08 6.29 -12.35
C LYS A 278 5.05 5.21 -13.43
N GLY A 279 6.09 4.35 -13.46
CA GLY A 279 6.14 3.21 -14.37
C GLY A 279 7.26 3.27 -15.41
N ILE A 280 8.10 4.30 -15.38
CA ILE A 280 9.27 4.38 -16.24
C ILE A 280 10.29 3.31 -15.82
N GLN A 281 10.74 2.48 -16.79
CA GLN A 281 11.63 1.35 -16.52
C GLN A 281 12.91 1.39 -17.35
N THR A 282 13.03 2.28 -18.32
CA THR A 282 14.20 2.44 -19.18
C THR A 282 14.82 3.82 -19.04
N VAL A 283 16.10 3.92 -19.33
CA VAL A 283 16.80 5.22 -19.35
C VAL A 283 16.34 6.07 -20.53
N GLU A 284 15.98 5.42 -21.64
CA GLU A 284 15.49 6.06 -22.86
C GLU A 284 14.17 6.77 -22.58
N ASP A 285 13.19 6.07 -21.99
CA ASP A 285 11.89 6.64 -21.63
C ASP A 285 12.04 7.78 -20.61
N ALA A 286 12.95 7.62 -19.64
CA ALA A 286 13.22 8.65 -18.64
C ALA A 286 13.84 9.94 -19.21
N LYS A 287 14.49 9.86 -20.39
CA LYS A 287 15.03 11.03 -21.09
C LYS A 287 14.00 11.73 -21.97
N ILE A 288 12.99 10.98 -22.43
CA ILE A 288 11.91 11.53 -23.25
C ILE A 288 10.87 12.22 -22.35
N ALA A 289 10.56 11.60 -21.21
CA ALA A 289 9.62 12.13 -20.23
C ALA A 289 10.16 13.37 -19.49
#